data_a7ded3313e78a166f9d839dfd35bd59c
#
_entry.id   a7ded3313e78a166f9d839dfd35bd59c
#
_cell.length_a   1.000
_cell.length_b   1.000
_cell.length_c   1.000
_cell.angle_alpha   90.00
_cell.angle_beta   90.00
_cell.angle_gamma   90.00
#
_symmetry.space_group_name_H-M   'P 1'
#
loop_
_entity.id
_entity.type
_entity.pdbx_description
1 polymer ?
#
loop_
_entity_poly.entity_id
_entity_poly.type
_entity_poly.pdbx_seq_one_letter_code
_entity_poly.pdbx_strand_id
1 'polypeptide(L)'
;MFIASAKLLVAALLTAGCALARAADLYVICNAHVSLRPAEVRDLFLGEKQFAGAVKLVPVDNGAAQTMFLGKVLQMNLAKYSTTWTKKSFRDGLNPPLVAGSDAEALAMVKRTPGACSYVTTLAGVDVVVVSKQ
;
A
#
# COMPACT_ATOMS: atom_id res chain seq x y z
N MET A 1 21.65 -14.10 70.59
CA MET A 1 20.39 -14.17 69.84
C MET A 1 20.52 -13.33 68.61
N PHE A 2 20.85 -13.93 67.48
CA PHE A 2 21.02 -13.22 66.24
C PHE A 2 19.81 -13.40 65.36
N ILE A 3 19.16 -12.31 65.06
CA ILE A 3 18.04 -12.31 64.09
C ILE A 3 18.66 -12.04 62.74
N ALA A 4 18.74 -13.06 61.92
CA ALA A 4 19.16 -12.89 60.54
C ALA A 4 18.00 -12.32 59.77
N SER A 5 18.06 -11.04 59.48
CA SER A 5 17.14 -10.41 58.52
C SER A 5 17.50 -10.83 57.11
N ALA A 6 16.80 -11.82 56.60
CA ALA A 6 16.85 -12.15 55.19
C ALA A 6 16.20 -11.00 54.41
N LYS A 7 17.02 -10.15 53.82
CA LYS A 7 16.52 -9.20 52.80
C LYS A 7 16.27 -9.98 51.55
N LEU A 8 14.99 -10.27 51.34
CA LEU A 8 14.50 -10.74 50.02
C LEU A 8 14.66 -9.59 49.03
N LEU A 9 15.68 -9.66 48.23
CA LEU A 9 15.78 -8.84 47.04
C LEU A 9 14.81 -9.44 45.99
N VAL A 10 13.65 -8.88 45.90
CA VAL A 10 12.76 -9.12 44.77
C VAL A 10 13.32 -8.37 43.57
N ALA A 11 14.11 -9.07 42.78
CA ALA A 11 14.47 -8.55 41.47
C ALA A 11 13.22 -8.57 40.61
N ALA A 12 12.59 -7.41 40.49
CA ALA A 12 11.56 -7.21 39.49
C ALA A 12 12.23 -7.27 38.12
N LEU A 13 12.18 -8.42 37.47
CA LEU A 13 12.46 -8.49 36.03
C LEU A 13 11.37 -7.68 35.32
N LEU A 14 11.70 -6.42 35.00
CA LEU A 14 11.01 -5.71 33.96
C LEU A 14 11.36 -6.41 32.64
N THR A 15 10.54 -7.36 32.24
CA THR A 15 10.51 -7.79 30.86
C THR A 15 9.93 -6.62 30.07
N ALA A 16 10.79 -5.75 29.58
CA ALA A 16 10.42 -4.83 28.52
C ALA A 16 10.06 -5.70 27.31
N GLY A 17 8.76 -6.00 27.19
CA GLY A 17 8.24 -6.60 25.98
C GLY A 17 8.48 -5.60 24.86
N CYS A 18 9.50 -5.80 24.05
CA CYS A 18 9.61 -5.17 22.76
C CYS A 18 8.38 -5.68 21.98
N ALA A 19 7.29 -4.90 21.98
CA ALA A 19 6.28 -5.03 20.97
C ALA A 19 7.00 -4.76 19.65
N LEU A 20 7.36 -5.82 18.93
CA LEU A 20 7.78 -5.71 17.55
C LEU A 20 6.57 -5.14 16.81
N ALA A 21 6.58 -3.82 16.56
CA ALA A 21 5.64 -3.20 15.67
C ALA A 21 5.85 -3.87 14.31
N ARG A 22 4.99 -4.81 13.95
CA ARG A 22 4.96 -5.35 12.59
C ARG A 22 4.64 -4.18 11.69
N ALA A 23 5.56 -3.87 10.78
CA ALA A 23 5.24 -3.00 9.66
C ALA A 23 4.00 -3.59 8.96
N ALA A 24 2.98 -2.78 8.76
CA ALA A 24 1.79 -3.22 8.05
C ALA A 24 2.19 -3.70 6.65
N ASP A 25 1.65 -4.84 6.23
CA ASP A 25 1.82 -5.32 4.88
C ASP A 25 1.08 -4.43 3.89
N LEU A 26 1.64 -4.27 2.73
CA LEU A 26 1.02 -3.56 1.62
C LEU A 26 0.90 -4.49 0.43
N TYR A 27 -0.31 -4.62 -0.08
CA TYR A 27 -0.60 -5.46 -1.24
C TYR A 27 -1.00 -4.59 -2.42
N VAL A 28 -0.30 -4.75 -3.54
CA VAL A 28 -0.74 -4.18 -4.81
C VAL A 28 -1.65 -5.20 -5.48
N ILE A 29 -2.86 -4.77 -5.78
CA ILE A 29 -3.92 -5.62 -6.32
C ILE A 29 -4.41 -5.08 -7.65
N CYS A 30 -4.79 -5.98 -8.54
CA CYS A 30 -5.39 -5.65 -9.82
C CYS A 30 -6.65 -6.50 -10.07
N ASN A 31 -7.51 -5.98 -10.95
CA ASN A 31 -8.64 -6.74 -11.48
C ASN A 31 -8.15 -8.07 -12.09
N ALA A 32 -8.98 -9.10 -12.01
CA ALA A 32 -8.64 -10.45 -12.46
C ALA A 32 -8.20 -10.55 -13.93
N HIS A 33 -8.55 -9.58 -14.76
CA HIS A 33 -8.20 -9.54 -16.19
C HIS A 33 -6.88 -8.81 -16.47
N VAL A 34 -6.21 -8.30 -15.45
CA VAL A 34 -4.93 -7.59 -15.59
C VAL A 34 -3.77 -8.54 -15.39
N SER A 35 -2.83 -8.54 -16.33
CA SER A 35 -1.54 -9.18 -16.18
C SER A 35 -0.47 -8.10 -16.05
N LEU A 36 0.08 -7.93 -14.86
CA LEU A 36 1.06 -6.91 -14.52
C LEU A 36 2.19 -7.51 -13.69
N ARG A 37 3.42 -7.16 -14.01
CA ARG A 37 4.59 -7.57 -13.21
C ARG A 37 4.84 -6.59 -12.08
N PRO A 38 5.38 -7.03 -10.94
CA PRO A 38 5.73 -6.13 -9.83
C PRO A 38 6.58 -4.93 -10.24
N ALA A 39 7.54 -5.13 -11.15
CA ALA A 39 8.40 -4.06 -11.65
C ALA A 39 7.64 -2.97 -12.44
N GLU A 40 6.45 -3.27 -12.92
CA GLU A 40 5.63 -2.35 -13.73
C GLU A 40 4.67 -1.49 -12.89
N VAL A 41 4.54 -1.77 -11.60
CA VAL A 41 3.63 -1.06 -10.71
C VAL A 41 3.95 0.43 -10.62
N ARG A 42 5.23 0.77 -10.53
CA ARG A 42 5.68 2.15 -10.52
C ARG A 42 5.24 2.90 -11.78
N ASP A 43 5.45 2.33 -12.94
CA ASP A 43 5.09 2.94 -14.22
C ASP A 43 3.58 3.11 -14.35
N LEU A 44 2.81 2.17 -13.85
CA LEU A 44 1.35 2.27 -13.82
C LEU A 44 0.90 3.50 -13.03
N PHE A 45 1.35 3.64 -11.78
CA PHE A 45 0.91 4.73 -10.90
C PHE A 45 1.53 6.08 -11.23
N LEU A 46 2.56 6.12 -12.05
CA LEU A 46 3.13 7.36 -12.58
C LEU A 46 2.61 7.70 -13.98
N GLY A 47 1.66 6.92 -14.52
CA GLY A 47 1.08 7.17 -15.83
C GLY A 47 1.98 6.87 -17.02
N GLU A 48 3.11 6.18 -16.78
CA GLU A 48 4.04 5.77 -17.85
C GLU A 48 3.56 4.52 -18.58
N LYS A 49 2.79 3.66 -17.90
CA LYS A 49 2.20 2.46 -18.47
C LYS A 49 0.68 2.57 -18.42
N GLN A 50 0.05 2.60 -19.59
CA GLN A 50 -1.39 2.80 -19.71
C GLN A 50 -2.15 1.54 -20.15
N PHE A 51 -1.45 0.51 -20.61
CA PHE A 51 -2.02 -0.74 -21.09
C PHE A 51 -1.25 -1.95 -20.58
N ALA A 52 -1.97 -3.03 -20.28
CA ALA A 52 -1.43 -4.37 -20.12
C ALA A 52 -2.03 -5.23 -21.23
N GLY A 53 -1.24 -5.49 -22.29
CA GLY A 53 -1.79 -6.07 -23.51
C GLY A 53 -2.87 -5.16 -24.13
N ALA A 54 -4.07 -5.69 -24.32
CA ALA A 54 -5.22 -4.94 -24.84
C ALA A 54 -6.03 -4.23 -23.74
N VAL A 55 -5.70 -4.45 -22.47
CA VAL A 55 -6.46 -3.92 -21.33
C VAL A 55 -5.94 -2.54 -20.96
N LYS A 56 -6.82 -1.54 -20.99
CA LYS A 56 -6.50 -0.22 -20.49
C LYS A 56 -6.44 -0.23 -18.96
N LEU A 57 -5.30 0.16 -18.42
CA LEU A 57 -5.07 0.20 -16.99
C LEU A 57 -5.71 1.43 -16.35
N VAL A 58 -6.30 1.23 -15.18
CA VAL A 58 -6.95 2.26 -14.39
C VAL A 58 -6.33 2.26 -12.99
N PRO A 59 -5.29 3.06 -12.74
CA PRO A 59 -4.73 3.17 -11.39
C PRO A 59 -5.73 3.86 -10.48
N VAL A 60 -5.89 3.31 -9.27
CA VAL A 60 -6.73 3.85 -8.21
C VAL A 60 -5.88 3.99 -6.97
N ASP A 61 -5.74 5.21 -6.46
CA ASP A 61 -5.08 5.46 -5.20
C ASP A 61 -6.01 5.08 -4.03
N ASN A 62 -5.40 4.72 -2.91
CA ASN A 62 -6.10 4.44 -1.67
C ASN A 62 -5.63 5.44 -0.61
N GLY A 63 -6.47 6.40 -0.26
CA GLY A 63 -6.12 7.46 0.69
C GLY A 63 -5.69 6.95 2.07
N ALA A 64 -6.23 5.80 2.50
CA ALA A 64 -5.87 5.19 3.78
C ALA A 64 -4.46 4.58 3.80
N ALA A 65 -3.91 4.21 2.64
CA ALA A 65 -2.60 3.56 2.51
C ALA A 65 -1.61 4.33 1.63
N GLN A 66 -1.98 5.51 1.17
CA GLN A 66 -1.21 6.25 0.16
C GLN A 66 0.19 6.62 0.64
N THR A 67 0.34 7.11 1.86
CA THR A 67 1.65 7.47 2.40
C THR A 67 2.58 6.26 2.44
N MET A 68 2.08 5.11 2.85
CA MET A 68 2.84 3.86 2.86
C MET A 68 3.23 3.42 1.46
N PHE A 69 2.30 3.45 0.53
CA PHE A 69 2.55 3.09 -0.87
C PHE A 69 3.59 4.01 -1.53
N LEU A 70 3.43 5.31 -1.36
CA LEU A 70 4.38 6.28 -1.91
C LEU A 70 5.79 6.06 -1.37
N GLY A 71 5.93 5.81 -0.07
CA GLY A 71 7.22 5.56 0.54
C GLY A 71 7.85 4.24 0.14
N LYS A 72 7.08 3.14 0.18
CA LYS A 72 7.60 1.79 -0.07
C LYS A 72 7.78 1.47 -1.56
N VAL A 73 6.86 1.90 -2.40
CA VAL A 73 6.81 1.49 -3.82
C VAL A 73 7.35 2.57 -4.74
N LEU A 74 6.86 3.80 -4.61
CA LEU A 74 7.26 4.90 -5.49
C LEU A 74 8.47 5.67 -4.98
N GLN A 75 8.81 5.53 -3.70
CA GLN A 75 9.93 6.22 -3.06
C GLN A 75 9.87 7.74 -3.25
N MET A 76 8.69 8.31 -3.03
CA MET A 76 8.44 9.75 -3.11
C MET A 76 7.40 10.19 -2.07
N ASN A 77 7.36 11.48 -1.78
CA ASN A 77 6.34 12.07 -0.93
C ASN A 77 5.10 12.49 -1.75
N LEU A 78 4.02 12.83 -1.05
CA LEU A 78 2.76 13.25 -1.67
C LEU A 78 2.92 14.52 -2.50
N ALA A 79 3.71 15.48 -2.06
CA ALA A 79 3.92 16.73 -2.79
C ALA A 79 4.55 16.48 -4.17
N LYS A 80 5.56 15.62 -4.22
CA LYS A 80 6.20 15.25 -5.49
C LYS A 80 5.25 14.44 -6.39
N TYR A 81 4.51 13.52 -5.81
CA TYR A 81 3.51 12.72 -6.53
C TYR A 81 2.43 13.63 -7.16
N SER A 82 1.86 14.53 -6.39
CA SER A 82 0.87 15.50 -6.87
C SER A 82 1.42 16.41 -7.98
N THR A 83 2.65 16.90 -7.81
CA THR A 83 3.32 17.73 -8.82
C THR A 83 3.57 16.95 -10.11
N THR A 84 3.99 15.70 -10.01
CA THR A 84 4.19 14.81 -11.16
C THR A 84 2.90 14.67 -11.97
N TRP A 85 1.77 14.40 -11.30
CA TRP A 85 0.48 14.27 -11.96
C TRP A 85 -0.04 15.58 -12.53
N THR A 86 0.17 16.71 -11.84
CA THR A 86 -0.18 18.01 -12.37
C THR A 86 0.52 18.30 -13.70
N LYS A 87 1.82 18.03 -13.77
CA LYS A 87 2.60 18.17 -15.01
C LYS A 87 2.12 17.24 -16.12
N LYS A 88 1.81 15.97 -15.79
CA LYS A 88 1.29 15.01 -16.77
C LYS A 88 -0.09 15.41 -17.29
N SER A 89 -0.95 15.91 -16.43
CA SER A 89 -2.27 16.37 -16.82
C SER A 89 -2.20 17.52 -17.83
N PHE A 90 -1.30 18.46 -17.61
CA PHE A 90 -1.08 19.58 -18.54
C PHE A 90 -0.39 19.15 -19.85
N ARG A 91 0.64 18.32 -19.75
CA ARG A 91 1.44 17.92 -20.91
C ARG A 91 0.75 16.87 -21.78
N ASP A 92 0.17 15.85 -21.15
CA ASP A 92 -0.30 14.64 -21.83
C ASP A 92 -1.82 14.48 -21.80
N GLY A 93 -2.54 15.36 -21.11
CA GLY A 93 -3.99 15.30 -20.97
C GLY A 93 -4.48 14.12 -20.12
N LEU A 94 -3.61 13.52 -19.32
CA LEU A 94 -3.95 12.40 -18.45
C LEU A 94 -4.62 12.88 -17.17
N ASN A 95 -5.62 12.15 -16.70
CA ASN A 95 -6.23 12.38 -15.41
C ASN A 95 -5.45 11.66 -14.30
N PRO A 96 -5.25 12.32 -13.14
CA PRO A 96 -4.70 11.65 -11.97
C PRO A 96 -5.56 10.44 -11.56
N PRO A 97 -4.99 9.44 -10.87
CA PRO A 97 -5.78 8.34 -10.36
C PRO A 97 -6.92 8.80 -9.46
N LEU A 98 -8.06 8.12 -9.55
CA LEU A 98 -9.13 8.29 -8.56
C LEU A 98 -8.62 7.85 -7.19
N VAL A 99 -9.14 8.45 -6.12
CA VAL A 99 -8.74 8.13 -4.75
C VAL A 99 -9.90 7.46 -4.02
N ALA A 100 -9.72 6.19 -3.68
CA ALA A 100 -10.60 5.49 -2.76
C ALA A 100 -10.31 5.93 -1.31
N GLY A 101 -11.32 6.01 -0.48
CA GLY A 101 -11.18 6.46 0.91
C GLY A 101 -10.74 5.39 1.90
N SER A 102 -10.81 4.12 1.51
CA SER A 102 -10.51 2.98 2.38
C SER A 102 -10.07 1.76 1.58
N ASP A 103 -9.50 0.78 2.28
CA ASP A 103 -9.17 -0.52 1.68
C ASP A 103 -10.40 -1.19 1.07
N ALA A 104 -11.53 -1.16 1.75
CA ALA A 104 -12.77 -1.77 1.28
C ALA A 104 -13.25 -1.12 -0.03
N GLU A 105 -13.19 0.20 -0.11
CA GLU A 105 -13.57 0.94 -1.31
C GLU A 105 -12.59 0.68 -2.46
N ALA A 106 -11.29 0.70 -2.20
CA ALA A 106 -10.26 0.37 -3.19
C ALA A 106 -10.46 -1.04 -3.76
N LEU A 107 -10.68 -2.01 -2.88
CA LEU A 107 -10.94 -3.39 -3.28
C LEU A 107 -12.22 -3.51 -4.13
N ALA A 108 -13.29 -2.84 -3.74
CA ALA A 108 -14.53 -2.83 -4.50
C ALA A 108 -14.35 -2.22 -5.90
N MET A 109 -13.62 -1.13 -6.01
CA MET A 109 -13.32 -0.48 -7.30
C MET A 109 -12.50 -1.39 -8.20
N VAL A 110 -11.49 -2.06 -7.65
CA VAL A 110 -10.65 -3.00 -8.42
C VAL A 110 -11.47 -4.17 -8.93
N LYS A 111 -12.35 -4.73 -8.12
CA LYS A 111 -13.21 -5.86 -8.52
C LYS A 111 -14.16 -5.51 -9.66
N ARG A 112 -14.80 -4.36 -9.60
CA ARG A 112 -15.86 -3.98 -10.54
C ARG A 112 -15.37 -3.30 -11.82
N THR A 113 -14.12 -2.82 -11.82
CA THR A 113 -13.59 -2.01 -12.93
C THR A 113 -12.54 -2.80 -13.70
N PRO A 114 -12.80 -3.24 -14.93
CA PRO A 114 -11.79 -3.88 -15.76
C PRO A 114 -10.57 -2.98 -15.91
N GLY A 115 -9.39 -3.56 -15.76
CA GLY A 115 -8.11 -2.81 -15.84
C GLY A 115 -7.69 -2.07 -14.58
N ALA A 116 -8.52 -2.04 -13.53
CA ALA A 116 -8.21 -1.31 -12.31
C ALA A 116 -7.14 -2.02 -11.48
N CYS A 117 -6.24 -1.21 -10.92
CA CYS A 117 -5.25 -1.63 -9.92
C CYS A 117 -5.24 -0.62 -8.78
N SER A 118 -5.00 -1.10 -7.58
CA SER A 118 -4.87 -0.28 -6.39
C SER A 118 -3.92 -0.96 -5.39
N TYR A 119 -3.93 -0.49 -4.17
CA TYR A 119 -3.15 -1.08 -3.09
C TYR A 119 -3.96 -1.03 -1.79
N VAL A 120 -3.80 -2.05 -0.97
CA VAL A 120 -4.52 -2.22 0.29
C VAL A 120 -3.60 -2.79 1.37
N THR A 121 -3.95 -2.57 2.62
CA THR A 121 -3.21 -3.12 3.76
C THR A 121 -3.83 -4.41 4.28
N THR A 122 -5.06 -4.71 3.89
CA THR A 122 -5.80 -5.90 4.28
C THR A 122 -6.46 -6.53 3.07
N LEU A 123 -6.21 -7.82 2.85
CA LEU A 123 -6.92 -8.59 1.83
C LEU A 123 -8.17 -9.21 2.45
N ALA A 124 -9.33 -8.75 1.98
CA ALA A 124 -10.62 -9.33 2.32
C ALA A 124 -11.32 -9.78 1.03
N GLY A 125 -11.45 -11.09 0.83
CA GLY A 125 -11.97 -11.67 -0.39
C GLY A 125 -10.91 -11.90 -1.46
N VAL A 126 -11.26 -12.58 -2.56
CA VAL A 126 -10.28 -13.26 -3.40
C VAL A 126 -10.50 -13.14 -4.91
N ASP A 127 -11.28 -12.16 -5.38
CA ASP A 127 -11.53 -12.01 -6.81
C ASP A 127 -10.59 -10.99 -7.47
N VAL A 128 -9.41 -10.82 -6.91
CA VAL A 128 -8.39 -9.91 -7.43
C VAL A 128 -7.04 -10.62 -7.54
N VAL A 129 -6.19 -10.11 -8.42
CA VAL A 129 -4.81 -10.57 -8.56
C VAL A 129 -3.93 -9.77 -7.62
N VAL A 130 -3.17 -10.45 -6.77
CA VAL A 130 -2.11 -9.82 -5.97
C VAL A 130 -0.85 -9.76 -6.81
N VAL A 131 -0.45 -8.56 -7.18
CA VAL A 131 0.74 -8.32 -8.02
C VAL A 131 2.00 -8.33 -7.18
N SER A 132 1.95 -7.72 -6.02
CA SER A 132 3.10 -7.69 -5.10
C SER A 132 2.66 -7.49 -3.66
N LYS A 133 3.52 -7.94 -2.74
CA LYS A 133 3.42 -7.70 -1.30
C LYS A 133 4.69 -7.01 -0.83
N GLN A 134 4.53 -5.89 -0.14
CA GLN A 134 5.63 -5.09 0.40
C GLN A 134 5.61 -5.10 1.93
#